data_110d31ba7a380729ac527160449c4fbe
#
_entry.id   110d31ba7a380729ac527160449c4fbe
#
_cell.length_a   1.000
_cell.length_b   1.000
_cell.length_c   1.000
_cell.angle_alpha   90.00
_cell.angle_beta   90.00
_cell.angle_gamma   90.00
#
_symmetry.space_group_name_H-M   'P 1'
#
loop_
_entity.id
_entity.type
_entity.pdbx_description
1 polymer ?
#
loop_
_entity_poly.entity_id
_entity_poly.type
_entity_poly.pdbx_seq_one_letter_code
_entity_poly.pdbx_strand_id
1 'polypeptide(L)'
;MSLAETATPQENGLTGRTVFMLATGAGFAVAAIYYSQPMLGILVNELHAGVSTVGLVPTLTQIGYALGILLLAPLGDRHDRRQIIILKGVLLTLALLLSAFSGGIIMLLVASLAVGITATMAQDIVPAAATLSPAASRGKTVGTVMTGLLLGILLSRVLSGFVAEFFGWRSMFGAAAIMVLAITLIIWRSLPAIPASTTMSYPALLASMRHLWRDYKPLRRATLAQALLSVGFSAFWSTLAVMLHEVYQLGSATAGLFGLAGAAGALAAPLAGSLADRRGPELVTRIGTTLATLSFALMFLLPLLPVPYQLALIVVSAVGFDFGVQSTLVSHQSIIFSLEPAARSRLNALMFTGVFIGMAVGSALGSVILEFAGWQGVVVMLTLAGLGSMVVRWMSKKLHP
;
A
#
# COMPACT_ATOMS: atom_id res chain seq x y z
N MET A 1 57.72 -24.35 1.65
CA MET A 1 56.65 -23.83 2.54
C MET A 1 55.67 -23.10 1.64
N SER A 2 54.64 -23.82 1.20
CA SER A 2 53.58 -23.30 0.31
C SER A 2 52.55 -22.59 1.20
N LEU A 3 52.39 -21.30 0.99
CA LEU A 3 51.29 -20.52 1.58
C LEU A 3 49.98 -20.98 0.89
N ALA A 4 49.18 -21.73 1.61
CA ALA A 4 47.82 -22.02 1.21
C ALA A 4 47.05 -20.69 1.20
N GLU A 5 46.75 -20.19 0.00
CA GLU A 5 45.75 -19.14 -0.22
C GLU A 5 44.41 -19.64 0.35
N THR A 6 44.05 -19.09 1.50
CA THR A 6 42.69 -19.21 2.03
C THR A 6 41.78 -18.49 1.05
N ALA A 7 41.14 -19.25 0.16
CA ALA A 7 40.05 -18.74 -0.68
C ALA A 7 38.97 -18.16 0.24
N THR A 8 38.85 -16.83 0.25
CA THR A 8 37.72 -16.14 0.81
C THR A 8 36.45 -16.67 0.12
N PRO A 9 35.39 -17.04 0.87
CA PRO A 9 34.14 -17.45 0.26
C PRO A 9 33.70 -16.30 -0.66
N GLN A 10 33.60 -16.56 -1.96
CA GLN A 10 32.95 -15.64 -2.88
C GLN A 10 31.56 -15.38 -2.31
N GLU A 11 31.28 -14.15 -1.91
CA GLU A 11 29.94 -13.67 -1.61
C GLU A 11 29.13 -13.76 -2.92
N ASN A 12 28.60 -14.93 -3.19
CA ASN A 12 27.70 -15.13 -4.33
C ASN A 12 26.42 -14.35 -4.00
N GLY A 13 26.32 -13.15 -4.58
CA GLY A 13 25.13 -12.32 -4.49
C GLY A 13 23.88 -13.08 -5.00
N LEU A 14 22.71 -12.61 -4.64
CA LEU A 14 21.45 -13.16 -5.13
C LEU A 14 21.47 -13.25 -6.66
N THR A 15 21.09 -14.41 -7.18
CA THR A 15 20.93 -14.57 -8.63
C THR A 15 19.80 -13.68 -9.15
N GLY A 16 19.87 -13.22 -10.39
CA GLY A 16 18.81 -12.44 -11.01
C GLY A 16 17.43 -13.14 -10.94
N ARG A 17 17.43 -14.49 -11.01
CA ARG A 17 16.23 -15.32 -10.86
C ARG A 17 15.63 -15.19 -9.44
N THR A 18 16.44 -15.19 -8.40
CA THR A 18 15.99 -15.03 -7.01
C THR A 18 15.45 -13.62 -6.77
N VAL A 19 16.12 -12.60 -7.32
CA VAL A 19 15.63 -11.21 -7.23
C VAL A 19 14.29 -11.05 -7.94
N PHE A 20 14.13 -11.61 -9.12
CA PHE A 20 12.86 -11.60 -9.87
C PHE A 20 11.75 -12.33 -9.10
N MET A 21 12.05 -13.48 -8.51
CA MET A 21 11.12 -14.23 -7.65
C MET A 21 10.65 -13.40 -6.46
N LEU A 22 11.55 -12.72 -5.76
CA LEU A 22 11.22 -11.86 -4.63
C LEU A 22 10.39 -10.65 -5.07
N ALA A 23 10.73 -10.03 -6.19
CA ALA A 23 9.97 -8.93 -6.78
C ALA A 23 8.52 -9.34 -7.12
N THR A 24 8.37 -10.51 -7.75
CA THR A 24 7.06 -11.08 -8.09
C THR A 24 6.26 -11.43 -6.83
N GLY A 25 6.90 -12.03 -5.82
CA GLY A 25 6.27 -12.36 -4.54
C GLY A 25 5.77 -11.12 -3.79
N ALA A 26 6.58 -10.07 -3.74
CA ALA A 26 6.18 -8.79 -3.15
C ALA A 26 5.02 -8.16 -3.93
N GLY A 27 5.06 -8.20 -5.26
CA GLY A 27 4.01 -7.69 -6.15
C GLY A 27 2.68 -8.42 -5.94
N PHE A 28 2.66 -9.74 -5.97
CA PHE A 28 1.43 -10.53 -5.77
C PHE A 28 0.85 -10.36 -4.36
N ALA A 29 1.69 -10.30 -3.34
CA ALA A 29 1.23 -10.11 -1.96
C ALA A 29 0.56 -8.74 -1.79
N VAL A 30 1.22 -7.65 -2.24
CA VAL A 30 0.66 -6.30 -2.10
C VAL A 30 -0.55 -6.07 -3.01
N ALA A 31 -0.58 -6.69 -4.19
CA ALA A 31 -1.71 -6.60 -5.11
C ALA A 31 -3.02 -7.08 -4.46
N ALA A 32 -2.93 -8.08 -3.56
CA ALA A 32 -4.09 -8.67 -2.90
C ALA A 32 -4.93 -7.65 -2.09
N ILE A 33 -4.32 -6.59 -1.59
CA ILE A 33 -5.05 -5.55 -0.82
C ILE A 33 -5.83 -4.56 -1.70
N TYR A 34 -5.61 -4.58 -3.01
CA TYR A 34 -6.23 -3.65 -3.96
C TYR A 34 -7.24 -4.30 -4.91
N TYR A 35 -7.31 -5.64 -4.99
CA TYR A 35 -8.17 -6.34 -5.95
C TYR A 35 -9.65 -5.98 -5.81
N SER A 36 -10.14 -5.73 -4.58
CA SER A 36 -11.56 -5.44 -4.35
C SER A 36 -12.01 -4.09 -4.92
N GLN A 37 -11.11 -3.11 -5.02
CA GLN A 37 -11.49 -1.73 -5.33
C GLN A 37 -12.25 -1.57 -6.67
N PRO A 38 -11.77 -2.08 -7.83
CA PRO A 38 -12.50 -1.91 -9.09
C PRO A 38 -13.79 -2.71 -9.18
N MET A 39 -13.95 -3.75 -8.35
CA MET A 39 -15.13 -4.64 -8.41
C MET A 39 -16.24 -4.27 -7.43
N LEU A 40 -16.07 -3.20 -6.62
CA LEU A 40 -17.06 -2.84 -5.59
C LEU A 40 -18.46 -2.58 -6.18
N GLY A 41 -18.55 -1.99 -7.37
CA GLY A 41 -19.83 -1.81 -8.08
C GLY A 41 -20.53 -3.14 -8.40
N ILE A 42 -19.78 -4.17 -8.80
CA ILE A 42 -20.31 -5.52 -9.02
C ILE A 42 -20.77 -6.16 -7.69
N LEU A 43 -19.96 -5.99 -6.64
CA LEU A 43 -20.26 -6.59 -5.32
C LEU A 43 -21.55 -6.03 -4.70
N VAL A 44 -21.85 -4.74 -4.89
CA VAL A 44 -23.14 -4.15 -4.46
C VAL A 44 -24.30 -4.91 -5.05
N ASN A 45 -24.27 -5.18 -6.35
CA ASN A 45 -25.35 -5.84 -7.05
C ASN A 45 -25.43 -7.35 -6.75
N GLU A 46 -24.30 -8.07 -6.83
CA GLU A 46 -24.30 -9.53 -6.68
C GLU A 46 -24.49 -9.99 -5.23
N LEU A 47 -24.03 -9.23 -4.25
CA LEU A 47 -24.18 -9.58 -2.84
C LEU A 47 -25.43 -8.96 -2.20
N HIS A 48 -26.20 -8.17 -2.98
CA HIS A 48 -27.40 -7.46 -2.51
C HIS A 48 -27.14 -6.66 -1.23
N ALA A 49 -25.99 -6.00 -1.15
CA ALA A 49 -25.53 -5.25 0.02
C ALA A 49 -25.43 -3.75 -0.33
N GLY A 50 -25.68 -2.90 0.67
CA GLY A 50 -25.53 -1.45 0.49
C GLY A 50 -24.09 -1.02 0.21
N VAL A 51 -23.92 0.15 -0.38
CA VAL A 51 -22.60 0.71 -0.73
C VAL A 51 -21.69 0.80 0.49
N SER A 52 -22.23 1.27 1.63
CA SER A 52 -21.49 1.36 2.90
C SER A 52 -21.01 -0.01 3.39
N THR A 53 -21.84 -1.04 3.25
CA THR A 53 -21.48 -2.41 3.67
C THR A 53 -20.40 -3.00 2.77
N VAL A 54 -20.50 -2.84 1.46
CA VAL A 54 -19.51 -3.31 0.50
C VAL A 54 -18.19 -2.55 0.66
N GLY A 55 -18.25 -1.27 1.02
CA GLY A 55 -17.07 -0.46 1.36
C GLY A 55 -16.26 -0.97 2.56
N LEU A 56 -16.86 -1.82 3.40
CA LEU A 56 -16.13 -2.51 4.47
C LEU A 56 -15.13 -3.57 3.95
N VAL A 57 -15.28 -4.05 2.70
CA VAL A 57 -14.34 -5.02 2.10
C VAL A 57 -12.93 -4.43 2.04
N PRO A 58 -12.66 -3.32 1.34
CA PRO A 58 -11.35 -2.69 1.37
C PRO A 58 -10.99 -2.14 2.77
N THR A 59 -11.96 -1.67 3.55
CA THR A 59 -11.73 -1.19 4.92
C THR A 59 -11.10 -2.27 5.80
N LEU A 60 -11.69 -3.46 5.86
CA LEU A 60 -11.16 -4.57 6.68
C LEU A 60 -9.82 -5.10 6.13
N THR A 61 -9.63 -5.11 4.81
CA THR A 61 -8.34 -5.44 4.22
C THR A 61 -7.25 -4.47 4.70
N GLN A 62 -7.53 -3.19 4.73
CA GLN A 62 -6.59 -2.15 5.17
C GLN A 62 -6.35 -2.18 6.68
N ILE A 63 -7.37 -2.42 7.49
CA ILE A 63 -7.23 -2.67 8.95
C ILE A 63 -6.36 -3.90 9.18
N GLY A 64 -6.63 -4.99 8.46
CA GLY A 64 -5.84 -6.21 8.54
C GLY A 64 -4.37 -5.95 8.21
N TYR A 65 -4.11 -5.16 7.17
CA TYR A 65 -2.74 -4.83 6.78
C TYR A 65 -2.04 -3.94 7.82
N ALA A 66 -2.74 -2.95 8.40
CA ALA A 66 -2.23 -2.14 9.50
C ALA A 66 -1.86 -2.99 10.73
N LEU A 67 -2.75 -3.91 11.12
CA LEU A 67 -2.50 -4.85 12.22
C LEU A 67 -1.33 -5.79 11.90
N GLY A 68 -1.27 -6.29 10.67
CA GLY A 68 -0.19 -7.16 10.22
C GLY A 68 1.18 -6.46 10.25
N ILE A 69 1.28 -5.21 9.81
CA ILE A 69 2.51 -4.43 9.92
C ILE A 69 2.88 -4.20 11.38
N LEU A 70 1.94 -3.76 12.21
CA LEU A 70 2.21 -3.41 13.60
C LEU A 70 2.63 -4.62 14.44
N LEU A 71 1.94 -5.75 14.25
CA LEU A 71 2.08 -6.92 15.11
C LEU A 71 2.97 -8.02 14.51
N LEU A 72 2.95 -8.22 13.18
CA LEU A 72 3.66 -9.34 12.57
C LEU A 72 5.01 -8.95 11.96
N ALA A 73 5.24 -7.69 11.55
CA ALA A 73 6.54 -7.30 11.03
C ALA A 73 7.70 -7.50 12.04
N PRO A 74 7.54 -7.20 13.35
CA PRO A 74 8.58 -7.48 14.34
C PRO A 74 8.94 -8.96 14.49
N LEU A 75 8.05 -9.88 14.13
CA LEU A 75 8.35 -11.33 14.15
C LEU A 75 9.40 -11.72 13.12
N GLY A 76 9.45 -11.03 11.97
CA GLY A 76 10.46 -11.24 10.95
C GLY A 76 11.87 -10.85 11.39
N ASP A 77 12.02 -9.99 12.40
CA ASP A 77 13.31 -9.66 13.00
C ASP A 77 13.76 -10.70 14.04
N ARG A 78 12.82 -11.42 14.65
CA ARG A 78 13.07 -12.36 15.73
C ARG A 78 13.17 -13.82 15.29
N HIS A 79 12.56 -14.18 14.18
CA HIS A 79 12.53 -15.54 13.65
C HIS A 79 13.18 -15.63 12.27
N ASP A 80 13.38 -16.85 11.78
CA ASP A 80 13.81 -17.04 10.38
C ASP A 80 12.78 -16.40 9.43
N ARG A 81 13.20 -15.31 8.80
CA ARG A 81 12.33 -14.51 7.94
C ARG A 81 11.79 -15.31 6.74
N ARG A 82 12.56 -16.29 6.26
CA ARG A 82 12.08 -17.23 5.22
C ARG A 82 10.82 -17.97 5.68
N GLN A 83 10.82 -18.48 6.93
CA GLN A 83 9.67 -19.19 7.48
C GLN A 83 8.46 -18.28 7.63
N ILE A 84 8.65 -17.04 8.08
CA ILE A 84 7.58 -16.03 8.19
C ILE A 84 6.98 -15.73 6.82
N ILE A 85 7.80 -15.54 5.78
CA ILE A 85 7.34 -15.31 4.41
C ILE A 85 6.50 -16.48 3.90
N ILE A 86 6.98 -17.71 4.08
CA ILE A 86 6.28 -18.92 3.64
C ILE A 86 4.96 -19.08 4.38
N LEU A 87 4.95 -18.93 5.71
CA LEU A 87 3.74 -19.04 6.52
C LEU A 87 2.68 -18.01 6.08
N LYS A 88 3.08 -16.75 5.93
CA LYS A 88 2.18 -15.70 5.46
C LYS A 88 1.70 -15.97 4.03
N GLY A 89 2.53 -16.50 3.14
CA GLY A 89 2.15 -16.88 1.78
C GLY A 89 1.09 -17.99 1.75
N VAL A 90 1.25 -19.02 2.58
CA VAL A 90 0.24 -20.08 2.73
C VAL A 90 -1.06 -19.54 3.29
N LEU A 91 -1.00 -18.73 4.36
CA LEU A 91 -2.17 -18.12 4.97
C LEU A 91 -2.86 -17.13 4.02
N LEU A 92 -2.12 -16.37 3.22
CA LEU A 92 -2.68 -15.48 2.20
C LEU A 92 -3.39 -16.28 1.12
N THR A 93 -2.82 -17.39 0.67
CA THR A 93 -3.49 -18.31 -0.27
C THR A 93 -4.83 -18.80 0.28
N LEU A 94 -4.87 -19.23 1.56
CA LEU A 94 -6.11 -19.68 2.20
C LEU A 94 -7.13 -18.55 2.33
N ALA A 95 -6.70 -17.33 2.68
CA ALA A 95 -7.57 -16.17 2.79
C ALA A 95 -8.14 -15.76 1.41
N LEU A 96 -7.35 -15.83 0.34
CA LEU A 96 -7.81 -15.59 -1.03
C LEU A 96 -8.80 -16.66 -1.50
N LEU A 97 -8.56 -17.93 -1.17
CA LEU A 97 -9.53 -19.01 -1.43
C LEU A 97 -10.83 -18.79 -0.66
N LEU A 98 -10.76 -18.37 0.61
CA LEU A 98 -11.93 -18.01 1.39
C LEU A 98 -12.72 -16.87 0.74
N SER A 99 -12.04 -15.89 0.15
CA SER A 99 -12.67 -14.82 -0.64
C SER A 99 -13.34 -15.38 -1.90
N ALA A 100 -12.65 -16.25 -2.65
CA ALA A 100 -13.15 -16.84 -3.88
C ALA A 100 -14.42 -17.70 -3.65
N PHE A 101 -14.48 -18.42 -2.55
CA PHE A 101 -15.60 -19.30 -2.18
C PHE A 101 -16.64 -18.62 -1.29
N SER A 102 -16.53 -17.31 -1.05
CA SER A 102 -17.49 -16.61 -0.20
C SER A 102 -18.90 -16.64 -0.79
N GLY A 103 -19.85 -17.15 0.00
CA GLY A 103 -21.26 -17.23 -0.36
C GLY A 103 -22.06 -15.96 -0.03
N GLY A 104 -21.45 -14.97 0.65
CA GLY A 104 -22.10 -13.75 1.05
C GLY A 104 -21.14 -12.74 1.65
N ILE A 105 -21.68 -11.55 1.96
CA ILE A 105 -20.86 -10.41 2.39
C ILE A 105 -20.08 -10.68 3.67
N ILE A 106 -20.68 -11.35 4.68
CA ILE A 106 -20.02 -11.59 5.96
C ILE A 106 -18.75 -12.43 5.80
N MET A 107 -18.83 -13.52 5.03
CA MET A 107 -17.66 -14.36 4.75
C MET A 107 -16.58 -13.60 3.98
N LEU A 108 -16.98 -12.75 3.02
CA LEU A 108 -16.04 -11.90 2.28
C LEU A 108 -15.36 -10.88 3.19
N LEU A 109 -16.07 -10.29 4.16
CA LEU A 109 -15.51 -9.35 5.13
C LEU A 109 -14.46 -10.03 6.03
N VAL A 110 -14.76 -11.22 6.54
CA VAL A 110 -13.79 -12.01 7.34
C VAL A 110 -12.56 -12.37 6.51
N ALA A 111 -12.78 -12.83 5.26
CA ALA A 111 -11.70 -13.13 4.34
C ALA A 111 -10.84 -11.90 4.03
N SER A 112 -11.47 -10.74 3.86
CA SER A 112 -10.77 -9.47 3.58
C SER A 112 -9.84 -9.06 4.71
N LEU A 113 -10.28 -9.20 5.96
CA LEU A 113 -9.42 -8.97 7.13
C LEU A 113 -8.20 -9.93 7.12
N ALA A 114 -8.45 -11.21 6.85
CA ALA A 114 -7.39 -12.23 6.78
C ALA A 114 -6.42 -11.94 5.62
N VAL A 115 -6.92 -11.56 4.44
CA VAL A 115 -6.08 -11.12 3.30
C VAL A 115 -5.20 -9.95 3.72
N GLY A 116 -5.76 -8.94 4.37
CA GLY A 116 -4.97 -7.79 4.83
C GLY A 116 -3.82 -8.19 5.74
N ILE A 117 -4.10 -8.95 6.79
CA ILE A 117 -3.08 -9.41 7.77
C ILE A 117 -1.95 -10.18 7.07
N THR A 118 -2.30 -11.10 6.18
CA THR A 118 -1.35 -12.03 5.56
C THR A 118 -0.60 -11.43 4.36
N ALA A 119 -1.20 -10.48 3.66
CA ALA A 119 -0.55 -9.75 2.56
C ALA A 119 0.66 -8.93 3.02
N THR A 120 0.84 -8.72 4.33
CA THR A 120 2.06 -8.15 4.91
C THR A 120 3.31 -9.00 4.66
N MET A 121 3.20 -10.16 4.04
CA MET A 121 4.31 -10.92 3.45
C MET A 121 5.22 -10.02 2.58
N ALA A 122 4.66 -9.05 1.86
CA ALA A 122 5.43 -8.09 1.08
C ALA A 122 6.43 -7.29 1.94
N GLN A 123 6.06 -6.96 3.18
CA GLN A 123 6.90 -6.22 4.12
C GLN A 123 8.07 -7.05 4.66
N ASP A 124 8.02 -8.36 4.58
CA ASP A 124 9.11 -9.26 4.96
C ASP A 124 10.05 -9.54 3.77
N ILE A 125 9.52 -9.55 2.55
CA ILE A 125 10.30 -9.81 1.33
C ILE A 125 11.33 -8.71 1.06
N VAL A 126 10.98 -7.44 1.24
CA VAL A 126 11.89 -6.32 0.98
C VAL A 126 13.11 -6.36 1.90
N PRO A 127 12.99 -6.50 3.23
CA PRO A 127 14.15 -6.67 4.11
C PRO A 127 14.92 -7.97 3.85
N ALA A 128 14.23 -9.06 3.46
CA ALA A 128 14.90 -10.31 3.09
C ALA A 128 15.84 -10.11 1.91
N ALA A 129 15.39 -9.43 0.86
CA ALA A 129 16.20 -9.06 -0.29
C ALA A 129 17.41 -8.20 0.10
N ALA A 130 17.22 -7.25 1.01
CA ALA A 130 18.29 -6.39 1.52
C ALA A 130 19.34 -7.18 2.31
N THR A 131 18.90 -8.12 3.15
CA THR A 131 19.79 -8.94 4.01
C THR A 131 20.61 -9.92 3.18
N LEU A 132 20.02 -10.53 2.17
CA LEU A 132 20.68 -11.52 1.30
C LEU A 132 21.56 -10.89 0.22
N SER A 133 21.57 -9.57 0.07
CA SER A 133 22.32 -8.89 -0.98
C SER A 133 23.67 -8.38 -0.46
N PRO A 134 24.77 -8.56 -1.22
CA PRO A 134 26.04 -7.90 -0.96
C PRO A 134 25.88 -6.38 -0.87
N ALA A 135 26.69 -5.74 -0.04
CA ALA A 135 26.62 -4.28 0.15
C ALA A 135 26.69 -3.48 -1.16
N ALA A 136 27.53 -3.93 -2.10
CA ALA A 136 27.74 -3.28 -3.40
C ALA A 136 26.50 -3.33 -4.33
N SER A 137 25.63 -4.35 -4.21
CA SER A 137 24.45 -4.55 -5.08
C SER A 137 23.12 -4.40 -4.36
N ARG A 138 23.13 -4.17 -3.05
CA ARG A 138 21.93 -4.10 -2.19
C ARG A 138 20.90 -3.10 -2.70
N GLY A 139 21.33 -1.89 -3.04
CA GLY A 139 20.44 -0.85 -3.56
C GLY A 139 19.73 -1.27 -4.83
N LYS A 140 20.45 -1.89 -5.79
CA LYS A 140 19.89 -2.40 -7.05
C LYS A 140 18.87 -3.51 -6.78
N THR A 141 19.19 -4.45 -5.92
CA THR A 141 18.30 -5.59 -5.57
C THR A 141 17.02 -5.10 -4.91
N VAL A 142 17.13 -4.26 -3.88
CA VAL A 142 15.97 -3.67 -3.19
C VAL A 142 15.13 -2.84 -4.16
N GLY A 143 15.76 -2.04 -5.00
CA GLY A 143 15.09 -1.26 -6.04
C GLY A 143 14.28 -2.13 -7.01
N THR A 144 14.83 -3.26 -7.44
CA THR A 144 14.11 -4.22 -8.31
C THR A 144 12.89 -4.83 -7.60
N VAL A 145 13.04 -5.22 -6.32
CA VAL A 145 11.92 -5.77 -5.53
C VAL A 145 10.84 -4.71 -5.32
N MET A 146 11.23 -3.47 -5.02
CA MET A 146 10.28 -2.35 -4.89
C MET A 146 9.55 -2.04 -6.21
N THR A 147 10.24 -2.17 -7.35
CA THR A 147 9.60 -2.05 -8.67
C THR A 147 8.52 -3.13 -8.86
N GLY A 148 8.81 -4.37 -8.48
CA GLY A 148 7.83 -5.46 -8.51
C GLY A 148 6.62 -5.17 -7.63
N LEU A 149 6.85 -4.64 -6.43
CA LEU A 149 5.80 -4.22 -5.50
C LEU A 149 4.92 -3.12 -6.11
N LEU A 150 5.51 -2.08 -6.66
CA LEU A 150 4.79 -0.95 -7.29
C LEU A 150 4.01 -1.40 -8.53
N LEU A 151 4.59 -2.27 -9.36
CA LEU A 151 3.88 -2.87 -10.49
C LEU A 151 2.70 -3.72 -10.01
N GLY A 152 2.85 -4.45 -8.91
CA GLY A 152 1.77 -5.19 -8.27
C GLY A 152 0.60 -4.29 -7.88
N ILE A 153 0.87 -3.15 -7.25
CA ILE A 153 -0.16 -2.15 -6.90
C ILE A 153 -0.85 -1.61 -8.16
N LEU A 154 -0.07 -1.22 -9.15
CA LEU A 154 -0.58 -0.61 -10.38
C LEU A 154 -1.44 -1.58 -11.18
N LEU A 155 -0.91 -2.77 -11.46
CA LEU A 155 -1.55 -3.76 -12.30
C LEU A 155 -2.71 -4.48 -11.60
N SER A 156 -2.73 -4.50 -10.26
CA SER A 156 -3.79 -5.16 -9.50
C SER A 156 -5.17 -4.63 -9.85
N ARG A 157 -5.34 -3.32 -9.97
CA ARG A 157 -6.63 -2.70 -10.30
C ARG A 157 -7.04 -2.99 -11.74
N VAL A 158 -6.12 -2.88 -12.69
CA VAL A 158 -6.39 -3.18 -14.11
C VAL A 158 -6.82 -4.63 -14.28
N LEU A 159 -6.03 -5.55 -13.71
CA LEU A 159 -6.27 -6.99 -13.84
C LEU A 159 -7.57 -7.40 -13.13
N SER A 160 -7.77 -6.95 -11.90
CA SER A 160 -8.96 -7.31 -11.12
C SER A 160 -10.24 -6.72 -11.73
N GLY A 161 -10.19 -5.50 -12.25
CA GLY A 161 -11.33 -4.88 -12.94
C GLY A 161 -11.73 -5.69 -14.17
N PHE A 162 -10.75 -6.06 -15.00
CA PHE A 162 -10.99 -6.86 -16.21
C PHE A 162 -11.51 -8.28 -15.86
N VAL A 163 -10.82 -8.98 -14.97
CA VAL A 163 -11.21 -10.35 -14.60
C VAL A 163 -12.60 -10.37 -13.94
N ALA A 164 -12.90 -9.40 -13.07
CA ALA A 164 -14.21 -9.32 -12.42
C ALA A 164 -15.34 -9.10 -13.41
N GLU A 165 -15.14 -8.27 -14.43
CA GLU A 165 -16.17 -7.98 -15.43
C GLU A 165 -16.45 -9.15 -16.36
N PHE A 166 -15.41 -9.83 -16.85
CA PHE A 166 -15.56 -10.86 -17.89
C PHE A 166 -15.63 -12.29 -17.35
N PHE A 167 -15.05 -12.55 -16.18
CA PHE A 167 -14.96 -13.90 -15.60
C PHE A 167 -15.57 -13.99 -14.18
N GLY A 168 -16.10 -12.89 -13.67
CA GLY A 168 -16.65 -12.80 -12.32
C GLY A 168 -15.58 -12.52 -11.25
N TRP A 169 -15.96 -11.78 -10.21
CA TRP A 169 -15.05 -11.32 -9.16
C TRP A 169 -14.40 -12.46 -8.35
N ARG A 170 -15.12 -13.60 -8.20
CA ARG A 170 -14.57 -14.78 -7.50
C ARG A 170 -13.39 -15.38 -8.23
N SER A 171 -13.40 -15.35 -9.57
CA SER A 171 -12.29 -15.83 -10.41
C SER A 171 -11.02 -15.05 -10.17
N MET A 172 -11.10 -13.74 -9.88
CA MET A 172 -9.92 -12.94 -9.55
C MET A 172 -9.25 -13.42 -8.26
N PHE A 173 -10.02 -13.65 -7.20
CA PHE A 173 -9.48 -14.17 -5.94
C PHE A 173 -8.92 -15.59 -6.08
N GLY A 174 -9.58 -16.45 -6.87
CA GLY A 174 -9.09 -17.80 -7.19
C GLY A 174 -7.76 -17.75 -7.97
N ALA A 175 -7.67 -16.93 -9.00
CA ALA A 175 -6.43 -16.73 -9.75
C ALA A 175 -5.31 -16.18 -8.86
N ALA A 176 -5.63 -15.20 -8.02
CA ALA A 176 -4.68 -14.64 -7.05
C ALA A 176 -4.17 -15.71 -6.06
N ALA A 177 -5.05 -16.59 -5.58
CA ALA A 177 -4.67 -17.70 -4.69
C ALA A 177 -3.67 -18.63 -5.38
N ILE A 178 -3.89 -18.98 -6.66
CA ILE A 178 -2.99 -19.82 -7.44
C ILE A 178 -1.64 -19.12 -7.61
N MET A 179 -1.62 -17.83 -7.96
CA MET A 179 -0.39 -17.07 -8.16
C MET A 179 0.43 -16.95 -6.86
N VAL A 180 -0.24 -16.66 -5.74
CA VAL A 180 0.43 -16.57 -4.43
C VAL A 180 0.94 -17.92 -3.97
N LEU A 181 0.18 -19.00 -4.16
CA LEU A 181 0.62 -20.36 -3.84
C LEU A 181 1.85 -20.74 -4.66
N ALA A 182 1.82 -20.52 -5.98
CA ALA A 182 2.92 -20.83 -6.86
C ALA A 182 4.21 -20.11 -6.46
N ILE A 183 4.14 -18.80 -6.22
CA ILE A 183 5.32 -18.03 -5.81
C ILE A 183 5.79 -18.43 -4.41
N THR A 184 4.90 -18.77 -3.49
CA THR A 184 5.23 -19.25 -2.14
C THR A 184 5.99 -20.58 -2.20
N LEU A 185 5.57 -21.52 -3.07
CA LEU A 185 6.27 -22.79 -3.30
C LEU A 185 7.65 -22.57 -3.92
N ILE A 186 7.79 -21.63 -4.85
CA ILE A 186 9.08 -21.27 -5.43
C ILE A 186 10.01 -20.68 -4.38
N ILE A 187 9.50 -19.77 -3.54
CA ILE A 187 10.24 -19.16 -2.40
C ILE A 187 10.68 -20.26 -1.42
N TRP A 188 9.79 -21.16 -1.08
CA TRP A 188 10.10 -22.30 -0.19
C TRP A 188 11.27 -23.14 -0.69
N ARG A 189 11.37 -23.37 -2.01
CA ARG A 189 12.45 -24.18 -2.61
C ARG A 189 13.75 -23.42 -2.84
N SER A 190 13.67 -22.11 -3.08
CA SER A 190 14.80 -21.34 -3.61
C SER A 190 15.42 -20.37 -2.64
N LEU A 191 14.66 -19.91 -1.61
CA LEU A 191 15.16 -18.92 -0.67
C LEU A 191 15.94 -19.62 0.44
N PRO A 192 17.20 -19.19 0.76
CA PRO A 192 17.94 -19.70 1.91
C PRO A 192 17.31 -19.24 3.23
N ALA A 193 17.67 -19.91 4.32
CA ALA A 193 17.31 -19.46 5.67
C ALA A 193 17.87 -18.07 5.96
N ILE A 194 17.08 -17.23 6.61
CA ILE A 194 17.47 -15.86 6.99
C ILE A 194 17.33 -15.77 8.50
N PRO A 195 18.45 -15.97 9.25
CA PRO A 195 18.40 -16.03 10.69
C PRO A 195 17.91 -14.71 11.31
N ALA A 196 17.41 -14.83 12.54
CA ALA A 196 16.93 -13.69 13.30
C ALA A 196 18.01 -12.59 13.40
N SER A 197 17.58 -11.34 13.24
CA SER A 197 18.45 -10.16 13.32
C SER A 197 18.54 -9.57 14.74
N THR A 198 17.68 -10.02 15.66
CA THR A 198 17.65 -9.55 17.05
C THR A 198 17.34 -10.65 18.03
N THR A 199 17.88 -10.51 19.25
CA THR A 199 17.60 -11.36 20.42
C THR A 199 16.54 -10.77 21.35
N MET A 200 16.04 -9.56 21.04
CA MET A 200 15.01 -8.89 21.85
C MET A 200 13.74 -9.75 21.94
N SER A 201 13.09 -9.75 23.11
CA SER A 201 11.81 -10.39 23.26
C SER A 201 10.72 -9.64 22.47
N TYR A 202 9.68 -10.35 22.04
CA TYR A 202 8.57 -9.73 21.29
C TYR A 202 7.91 -8.56 22.05
N PRO A 203 7.60 -8.66 23.37
CA PRO A 203 7.09 -7.52 24.12
C PRO A 203 8.07 -6.34 24.16
N ALA A 204 9.38 -6.59 24.22
CA ALA A 204 10.39 -5.54 24.20
C ALA A 204 10.44 -4.81 22.84
N LEU A 205 10.25 -5.54 21.73
CA LEU A 205 10.12 -4.94 20.39
C LEU A 205 8.91 -4.02 20.30
N LEU A 206 7.75 -4.47 20.76
CA LEU A 206 6.54 -3.63 20.79
C LEU A 206 6.69 -2.44 21.71
N ALA A 207 7.29 -2.62 22.89
CA ALA A 207 7.60 -1.52 23.82
C ALA A 207 8.52 -0.48 23.16
N SER A 208 9.53 -0.92 22.39
CA SER A 208 10.42 -0.01 21.67
C SER A 208 9.69 0.82 20.62
N MET A 209 8.70 0.26 19.94
CA MET A 209 7.85 1.01 18.99
C MET A 209 7.01 2.07 19.72
N ARG A 210 6.46 1.73 20.90
CA ARG A 210 5.73 2.70 21.74
C ARG A 210 6.63 3.86 22.18
N HIS A 211 7.91 3.59 22.54
CA HIS A 211 8.89 4.62 22.89
C HIS A 211 9.17 5.52 21.69
N LEU A 212 9.46 4.96 20.51
CA LEU A 212 9.67 5.74 19.28
C LEU A 212 8.48 6.65 18.97
N TRP A 213 7.26 6.14 19.11
CA TRP A 213 6.05 6.93 18.89
C TRP A 213 5.92 8.09 19.88
N ARG A 214 6.24 7.85 21.16
CA ARG A 214 6.15 8.86 22.22
C ARG A 214 7.21 9.94 22.09
N ASP A 215 8.44 9.54 21.78
CA ASP A 215 9.61 10.40 21.88
C ASP A 215 9.81 11.28 20.65
N TYR A 216 9.44 10.80 19.46
CA TYR A 216 9.65 11.53 18.21
C TYR A 216 8.39 12.27 17.71
N LYS A 217 8.28 13.57 18.03
CA LYS A 217 7.22 14.44 17.47
C LYS A 217 7.22 14.47 15.93
N PRO A 218 8.37 14.53 15.22
CA PRO A 218 8.39 14.50 13.77
C PRO A 218 7.76 13.24 13.18
N LEU A 219 7.96 12.06 13.81
CA LEU A 219 7.30 10.81 13.42
C LEU A 219 5.77 10.96 13.46
N ARG A 220 5.22 11.41 14.59
CA ARG A 220 3.76 11.59 14.73
C ARG A 220 3.18 12.56 13.71
N ARG A 221 3.88 13.68 13.44
CA ARG A 221 3.45 14.67 12.45
C ARG A 221 3.49 14.13 11.02
N ALA A 222 4.59 13.44 10.65
CA ALA A 222 4.71 12.80 9.35
C ALA A 222 3.61 11.74 9.16
N THR A 223 3.42 10.89 10.17
CA THR A 223 2.38 9.86 10.16
C THR A 223 0.98 10.45 10.04
N LEU A 224 0.65 11.48 10.83
CA LEU A 224 -0.67 12.13 10.79
C LEU A 224 -0.93 12.79 9.43
N ALA A 225 0.03 13.53 8.90
CA ALA A 225 -0.11 14.18 7.60
C ALA A 225 -0.30 13.16 6.48
N GLN A 226 0.48 12.07 6.51
CA GLN A 226 0.36 11.00 5.51
C GLN A 226 -0.94 10.21 5.67
N ALA A 227 -1.37 9.93 6.90
CA ALA A 227 -2.63 9.25 7.18
C ALA A 227 -3.83 10.06 6.66
N LEU A 228 -3.85 11.38 6.85
CA LEU A 228 -4.89 12.27 6.31
C LEU A 228 -4.93 12.25 4.78
N LEU A 229 -3.78 12.28 4.09
CA LEU A 229 -3.75 12.10 2.64
C LEU A 229 -4.25 10.72 2.23
N SER A 230 -3.94 9.70 3.02
CA SER A 230 -4.39 8.33 2.78
C SER A 230 -5.90 8.14 2.98
N VAL A 231 -6.53 8.94 3.86
CA VAL A 231 -8.00 9.04 3.93
C VAL A 231 -8.58 9.45 2.59
N GLY A 232 -8.09 10.55 2.01
CA GLY A 232 -8.54 11.02 0.70
C GLY A 232 -8.27 10.00 -0.42
N PHE A 233 -7.04 9.51 -0.49
CA PHE A 233 -6.63 8.50 -1.46
C PHE A 233 -7.54 7.25 -1.43
N SER A 234 -7.75 6.68 -0.26
CA SER A 234 -8.54 5.46 -0.14
C SER A 234 -10.04 5.70 -0.37
N ALA A 235 -10.58 6.83 0.09
CA ALA A 235 -11.96 7.20 -0.18
C ALA A 235 -12.22 7.29 -1.68
N PHE A 236 -11.32 7.94 -2.45
CA PHE A 236 -11.43 8.02 -3.90
C PHE A 236 -11.46 6.63 -4.55
N TRP A 237 -10.41 5.81 -4.31
CA TRP A 237 -10.27 4.52 -4.98
C TRP A 237 -11.35 3.50 -4.56
N SER A 238 -11.85 3.58 -3.33
CA SER A 238 -12.89 2.67 -2.83
C SER A 238 -14.30 3.06 -3.24
N THR A 239 -14.51 4.28 -3.71
CA THR A 239 -15.85 4.75 -4.16
C THR A 239 -15.96 4.93 -5.66
N LEU A 240 -14.82 5.05 -6.36
CA LEU A 240 -14.75 5.33 -7.79
C LEU A 240 -15.53 4.30 -8.62
N ALA A 241 -15.32 3.00 -8.37
CA ALA A 241 -15.98 1.95 -9.16
C ALA A 241 -17.51 1.98 -9.03
N VAL A 242 -18.01 2.23 -7.82
CA VAL A 242 -19.46 2.36 -7.56
C VAL A 242 -20.01 3.61 -8.28
N MET A 243 -19.34 4.74 -8.14
CA MET A 243 -19.72 5.98 -8.79
C MET A 243 -19.70 5.87 -10.31
N LEU A 244 -18.66 5.26 -10.91
CA LEU A 244 -18.59 5.05 -12.35
C LEU A 244 -19.72 4.15 -12.83
N HIS A 245 -20.09 3.14 -12.06
CA HIS A 245 -21.21 2.24 -12.40
C HIS A 245 -22.56 2.94 -12.29
N GLU A 246 -22.82 3.65 -11.20
CA GLU A 246 -24.12 4.29 -10.95
C GLU A 246 -24.37 5.52 -11.81
N VAL A 247 -23.36 6.37 -12.01
CA VAL A 247 -23.49 7.65 -12.71
C VAL A 247 -23.25 7.53 -14.20
N TYR A 248 -22.22 6.77 -14.61
CA TYR A 248 -21.78 6.70 -16.01
C TYR A 248 -22.09 5.35 -16.67
N GLN A 249 -22.67 4.40 -15.96
CA GLN A 249 -22.95 3.04 -16.45
C GLN A 249 -21.70 2.31 -16.98
N LEU A 250 -20.55 2.60 -16.37
CA LEU A 250 -19.25 2.00 -16.72
C LEU A 250 -18.96 0.77 -15.85
N GLY A 251 -18.35 -0.24 -16.45
CA GLY A 251 -18.04 -1.50 -15.78
C GLY A 251 -16.72 -1.46 -14.96
N SER A 252 -16.44 -2.57 -14.29
CA SER A 252 -15.24 -2.71 -13.44
C SER A 252 -13.94 -2.70 -14.24
N ALA A 253 -13.93 -3.15 -15.50
CA ALA A 253 -12.77 -3.04 -16.38
C ALA A 253 -12.37 -1.58 -16.58
N THR A 254 -13.34 -0.70 -16.84
CA THR A 254 -13.09 0.75 -16.95
C THR A 254 -12.61 1.33 -15.62
N ALA A 255 -13.25 0.98 -14.50
CA ALA A 255 -12.80 1.40 -13.18
C ALA A 255 -11.35 0.95 -12.90
N GLY A 256 -10.97 -0.26 -13.31
CA GLY A 256 -9.61 -0.77 -13.24
C GLY A 256 -8.61 0.03 -14.08
N LEU A 257 -9.01 0.44 -15.30
CA LEU A 257 -8.17 1.27 -16.18
C LEU A 257 -7.85 2.64 -15.58
N PHE A 258 -8.76 3.24 -14.81
CA PHE A 258 -8.47 4.46 -14.04
C PHE A 258 -7.28 4.24 -13.08
N GLY A 259 -7.03 3.00 -12.63
CA GLY A 259 -5.86 2.64 -11.84
C GLY A 259 -4.52 2.95 -12.51
N LEU A 260 -4.48 3.07 -13.86
CA LEU A 260 -3.27 3.49 -14.59
C LEU A 260 -2.86 4.94 -14.25
N ALA A 261 -3.80 5.77 -13.80
CA ALA A 261 -3.46 7.11 -13.27
C ALA A 261 -2.49 7.02 -12.08
N GLY A 262 -2.55 5.91 -11.29
CA GLY A 262 -1.60 5.64 -10.22
C GLY A 262 -0.16 5.40 -10.69
N ALA A 263 0.09 5.18 -11.99
CA ALA A 263 1.44 5.14 -12.55
C ALA A 263 2.19 6.47 -12.34
N ALA A 264 1.46 7.59 -12.28
CA ALA A 264 2.03 8.89 -11.95
C ALA A 264 2.71 8.89 -10.57
N GLY A 265 2.13 8.19 -9.59
CA GLY A 265 2.72 8.00 -8.27
C GLY A 265 4.07 7.29 -8.33
N ALA A 266 4.22 6.27 -9.16
CA ALA A 266 5.49 5.57 -9.34
C ALA A 266 6.59 6.49 -9.91
N LEU A 267 6.23 7.41 -10.80
CA LEU A 267 7.15 8.41 -11.34
C LEU A 267 7.47 9.52 -10.33
N ALA A 268 6.58 9.78 -9.39
CA ALA A 268 6.79 10.80 -8.36
C ALA A 268 7.95 10.48 -7.43
N ALA A 269 8.18 9.21 -7.09
CA ALA A 269 9.16 8.81 -6.10
C ALA A 269 10.60 9.27 -6.42
N PRO A 270 11.18 9.01 -7.62
CA PRO A 270 12.52 9.48 -7.94
C PRO A 270 12.62 11.00 -8.04
N LEU A 271 11.59 11.67 -8.55
CA LEU A 271 11.55 13.13 -8.66
C LEU A 271 11.47 13.80 -7.30
N ALA A 272 10.58 13.30 -6.43
CA ALA A 272 10.43 13.78 -5.05
C ALA A 272 11.70 13.54 -4.24
N GLY A 273 12.31 12.35 -4.35
CA GLY A 273 13.58 12.03 -3.70
C GLY A 273 14.68 12.99 -4.10
N SER A 274 14.90 13.20 -5.40
CA SER A 274 15.91 14.14 -5.91
C SER A 274 15.67 15.59 -5.46
N LEU A 275 14.42 16.03 -5.41
CA LEU A 275 14.08 17.35 -4.92
C LEU A 275 14.27 17.47 -3.41
N ALA A 276 13.92 16.41 -2.66
CA ALA A 276 14.13 16.35 -1.21
C ALA A 276 15.62 16.42 -0.85
N ASP A 277 16.48 15.74 -1.61
CA ASP A 277 17.93 15.76 -1.41
C ASP A 277 18.52 17.17 -1.66
N ARG A 278 17.97 17.91 -2.65
CA ARG A 278 18.48 19.24 -3.02
C ARG A 278 17.91 20.36 -2.17
N ARG A 279 16.63 20.32 -1.80
CA ARG A 279 15.90 21.42 -1.17
C ARG A 279 15.27 21.08 0.17
N GLY A 280 15.53 19.88 0.66
CA GLY A 280 15.00 19.36 1.90
C GLY A 280 13.61 18.71 1.77
N PRO A 281 13.35 17.63 2.55
CA PRO A 281 12.10 16.87 2.46
C PRO A 281 10.88 17.67 2.93
N GLU A 282 11.06 18.66 3.81
CA GLU A 282 9.98 19.52 4.31
C GLU A 282 9.29 20.32 3.18
N LEU A 283 10.06 20.87 2.24
CA LEU A 283 9.51 21.59 1.09
C LEU A 283 8.68 20.64 0.21
N VAL A 284 9.20 19.45 -0.04
CA VAL A 284 8.52 18.45 -0.89
C VAL A 284 7.21 18.01 -0.26
N THR A 285 7.16 17.80 1.08
CA THR A 285 5.91 17.48 1.76
C THR A 285 4.87 18.59 1.64
N ARG A 286 5.26 19.87 1.67
CA ARG A 286 4.34 20.99 1.49
C ARG A 286 3.82 21.07 0.06
N ILE A 287 4.68 20.93 -0.93
CA ILE A 287 4.29 20.89 -2.35
C ILE A 287 3.35 19.70 -2.59
N GLY A 288 3.70 18.50 -2.12
CA GLY A 288 2.91 17.30 -2.32
C GLY A 288 1.53 17.36 -1.68
N THR A 289 1.43 17.84 -0.43
CA THR A 289 0.12 18.02 0.24
C THR A 289 -0.74 19.06 -0.44
N THR A 290 -0.14 20.17 -0.92
CA THR A 290 -0.87 21.21 -1.66
C THR A 290 -1.36 20.69 -3.00
N LEU A 291 -0.51 19.98 -3.75
CA LEU A 291 -0.89 19.38 -5.04
C LEU A 291 -2.03 18.36 -4.87
N ALA A 292 -1.92 17.48 -3.89
CA ALA A 292 -2.97 16.50 -3.61
C ALA A 292 -4.30 17.17 -3.25
N THR A 293 -4.26 18.20 -2.39
CA THR A 293 -5.46 18.95 -1.97
C THR A 293 -6.11 19.66 -3.14
N LEU A 294 -5.33 20.35 -3.98
CA LEU A 294 -5.83 21.03 -5.17
C LEU A 294 -6.42 20.03 -6.17
N SER A 295 -5.80 18.86 -6.35
CA SER A 295 -6.30 17.81 -7.23
C SER A 295 -7.62 17.23 -6.73
N PHE A 296 -7.80 17.06 -5.43
CA PHE A 296 -9.09 16.69 -4.86
C PHE A 296 -10.15 17.78 -5.09
N ALA A 297 -9.81 19.04 -4.79
CA ALA A 297 -10.71 20.17 -4.96
C ALA A 297 -11.11 20.41 -6.42
N LEU A 298 -10.25 20.07 -7.39
CA LEU A 298 -10.53 20.21 -8.81
C LEU A 298 -11.81 19.46 -9.22
N MET A 299 -12.13 18.36 -8.55
CA MET A 299 -13.36 17.58 -8.82
C MET A 299 -14.66 18.30 -8.45
N PHE A 300 -14.63 19.43 -7.73
CA PHE A 300 -15.81 20.28 -7.57
C PHE A 300 -16.33 20.87 -8.89
N LEU A 301 -15.49 20.91 -9.91
CA LEU A 301 -15.86 21.39 -11.24
C LEU A 301 -16.65 20.37 -12.08
N LEU A 302 -16.73 19.09 -11.64
CA LEU A 302 -17.41 18.04 -12.41
C LEU A 302 -18.82 18.42 -12.87
N PRO A 303 -19.71 18.96 -12.02
CA PRO A 303 -21.09 19.28 -12.45
C PRO A 303 -21.16 20.36 -13.53
N LEU A 304 -20.10 21.13 -13.75
CA LEU A 304 -20.04 22.21 -14.73
C LEU A 304 -19.62 21.72 -16.12
N LEU A 305 -19.18 20.46 -16.25
CA LEU A 305 -18.59 19.92 -17.47
C LEU A 305 -19.49 18.88 -18.13
N PRO A 306 -19.48 18.76 -19.47
CA PRO A 306 -20.05 17.62 -20.19
C PRO A 306 -19.36 16.31 -19.81
N VAL A 307 -20.06 15.18 -19.92
CA VAL A 307 -19.62 13.84 -19.46
C VAL A 307 -18.21 13.46 -19.92
N PRO A 308 -17.80 13.60 -21.19
CA PRO A 308 -16.42 13.23 -21.59
C PRO A 308 -15.34 14.01 -20.83
N TYR A 309 -15.58 15.29 -20.58
CA TYR A 309 -14.66 16.16 -19.84
C TYR A 309 -14.67 15.86 -18.33
N GLN A 310 -15.82 15.38 -17.79
CA GLN A 310 -15.89 14.89 -16.40
C GLN A 310 -14.94 13.71 -16.19
N LEU A 311 -14.98 12.70 -17.07
CA LEU A 311 -14.08 11.54 -16.97
C LEU A 311 -12.62 11.93 -17.11
N ALA A 312 -12.30 12.84 -18.05
CA ALA A 312 -10.94 13.37 -18.19
C ALA A 312 -10.48 14.12 -16.93
N LEU A 313 -11.37 14.93 -16.32
CA LEU A 313 -11.07 15.64 -15.08
C LEU A 313 -10.78 14.69 -13.91
N ILE A 314 -11.55 13.60 -13.80
CA ILE A 314 -11.31 12.58 -12.77
C ILE A 314 -9.92 11.95 -12.95
N VAL A 315 -9.52 11.61 -14.19
CA VAL A 315 -8.18 11.08 -14.48
C VAL A 315 -7.09 12.09 -14.14
N VAL A 316 -7.25 13.35 -14.54
CA VAL A 316 -6.27 14.42 -14.23
C VAL A 316 -6.15 14.63 -12.72
N SER A 317 -7.27 14.63 -12.00
CA SER A 317 -7.27 14.71 -10.54
C SER A 317 -6.57 13.51 -9.91
N ALA A 318 -6.83 12.28 -10.41
CA ALA A 318 -6.18 11.07 -9.92
C ALA A 318 -4.67 11.12 -10.13
N VAL A 319 -4.18 11.52 -11.31
CA VAL A 319 -2.75 11.71 -11.59
C VAL A 319 -2.15 12.72 -10.61
N GLY A 320 -2.82 13.85 -10.41
CA GLY A 320 -2.32 14.94 -9.56
C GLY A 320 -2.24 14.54 -8.08
N PHE A 321 -3.30 13.95 -7.53
CA PHE A 321 -3.26 13.57 -6.12
C PHE A 321 -2.34 12.35 -5.88
N ASP A 322 -2.29 11.36 -6.78
CA ASP A 322 -1.36 10.23 -6.64
C ASP A 322 0.09 10.70 -6.64
N PHE A 323 0.43 11.62 -7.56
CA PHE A 323 1.75 12.23 -7.57
C PHE A 323 2.06 12.97 -6.25
N GLY A 324 1.10 13.75 -5.76
CA GLY A 324 1.23 14.48 -4.48
C GLY A 324 1.39 13.56 -3.28
N VAL A 325 0.54 12.52 -3.17
CA VAL A 325 0.57 11.54 -2.07
C VAL A 325 1.88 10.77 -2.04
N GLN A 326 2.37 10.31 -3.20
CA GLN A 326 3.62 9.54 -3.27
C GLN A 326 4.86 10.43 -3.03
N SER A 327 4.88 11.64 -3.56
CA SER A 327 5.94 12.61 -3.27
C SER A 327 6.05 12.91 -1.78
N THR A 328 4.90 13.08 -1.13
CA THR A 328 4.81 13.30 0.32
C THR A 328 5.25 12.08 1.10
N LEU A 329 4.86 10.87 0.68
CA LEU A 329 5.24 9.62 1.33
C LEU A 329 6.75 9.42 1.37
N VAL A 330 7.42 9.55 0.21
CA VAL A 330 8.89 9.41 0.10
C VAL A 330 9.61 10.43 0.99
N SER A 331 9.11 11.66 1.01
CA SER A 331 9.70 12.72 1.83
C SER A 331 9.46 12.50 3.31
N HIS A 332 8.30 12.02 3.73
CA HIS A 332 8.05 11.61 5.12
C HIS A 332 8.95 10.45 5.54
N GLN A 333 9.18 9.46 4.66
CA GLN A 333 10.14 8.38 4.93
C GLN A 333 11.55 8.93 5.14
N SER A 334 11.98 9.87 4.31
CA SER A 334 13.28 10.53 4.50
C SER A 334 13.38 11.22 5.86
N ILE A 335 12.34 11.96 6.27
CA ILE A 335 12.29 12.62 7.59
C ILE A 335 12.41 11.59 8.72
N ILE A 336 11.58 10.54 8.71
CA ILE A 336 11.57 9.58 9.82
C ILE A 336 12.83 8.72 9.88
N PHE A 337 13.45 8.39 8.75
CA PHE A 337 14.67 7.56 8.71
C PHE A 337 15.91 8.31 9.22
N SER A 338 15.88 9.63 9.27
CA SER A 338 16.94 10.44 9.87
C SER A 338 16.84 10.54 11.39
N LEU A 339 15.70 10.18 12.00
CA LEU A 339 15.47 10.32 13.44
C LEU A 339 16.31 9.33 14.27
N GLU A 340 16.31 8.06 13.87
CA GLU A 340 16.99 6.98 14.55
C GLU A 340 17.43 5.89 13.54
N PRO A 341 18.67 5.94 13.04
CA PRO A 341 19.15 5.02 12.02
C PRO A 341 19.03 3.53 12.40
N ALA A 342 19.20 3.20 13.70
CA ALA A 342 19.07 1.84 14.21
C ALA A 342 17.61 1.33 14.30
N ALA A 343 16.64 2.22 14.15
CA ALA A 343 15.22 1.91 14.28
C ALA A 343 14.40 2.14 13.00
N ARG A 344 15.04 2.31 11.84
CA ARG A 344 14.37 2.63 10.56
C ARG A 344 13.21 1.70 10.23
N SER A 345 13.37 0.39 10.41
CA SER A 345 12.32 -0.60 10.16
C SER A 345 11.09 -0.35 11.04
N ARG A 346 11.31 -0.10 12.33
CA ARG A 346 10.24 0.17 13.31
C ARG A 346 9.56 1.53 13.07
N LEU A 347 10.33 2.55 12.71
CA LEU A 347 9.81 3.88 12.33
C LEU A 347 8.92 3.76 11.08
N ASN A 348 9.37 3.03 10.08
CA ASN A 348 8.60 2.77 8.86
C ASN A 348 7.30 1.99 9.17
N ALA A 349 7.38 0.96 10.01
CA ALA A 349 6.21 0.19 10.42
C ALA A 349 5.16 1.07 11.11
N LEU A 350 5.57 1.95 12.02
CA LEU A 350 4.68 2.89 12.70
C LEU A 350 4.02 3.87 11.72
N MET A 351 4.79 4.42 10.78
CA MET A 351 4.25 5.32 9.77
C MET A 351 3.24 4.62 8.87
N PHE A 352 3.59 3.43 8.34
CA PHE A 352 2.69 2.68 7.46
C PHE A 352 1.45 2.16 8.20
N THR A 353 1.54 1.82 9.49
CA THR A 353 0.35 1.53 10.32
C THR A 353 -0.61 2.72 10.29
N GLY A 354 -0.11 3.94 10.51
CA GLY A 354 -0.94 5.15 10.41
C GLY A 354 -1.51 5.39 9.00
N VAL A 355 -0.71 5.15 7.96
CA VAL A 355 -1.16 5.23 6.55
C VAL A 355 -2.35 4.30 6.31
N PHE A 356 -2.26 3.04 6.70
CA PHE A 356 -3.32 2.05 6.47
C PHE A 356 -4.54 2.26 7.37
N ILE A 357 -4.37 2.79 8.58
CA ILE A 357 -5.50 3.28 9.40
C ILE A 357 -6.21 4.43 8.67
N GLY A 358 -5.48 5.39 8.12
CA GLY A 358 -6.04 6.46 7.30
C GLY A 358 -6.79 5.93 6.09
N MET A 359 -6.22 4.95 5.37
CA MET A 359 -6.88 4.29 4.25
C MET A 359 -8.18 3.59 4.68
N ALA A 360 -8.19 2.88 5.80
CA ALA A 360 -9.38 2.22 6.33
C ALA A 360 -10.49 3.21 6.67
N VAL A 361 -10.14 4.31 7.35
CA VAL A 361 -11.08 5.42 7.64
C VAL A 361 -11.63 6.00 6.34
N GLY A 362 -10.76 6.24 5.35
CA GLY A 362 -11.14 6.79 4.05
C GLY A 362 -12.11 5.89 3.31
N SER A 363 -11.84 4.59 3.24
CA SER A 363 -12.72 3.61 2.61
C SER A 363 -14.08 3.51 3.30
N ALA A 364 -14.09 3.41 4.63
CA ALA A 364 -15.33 3.30 5.40
C ALA A 364 -16.19 4.56 5.28
N LEU A 365 -15.64 5.72 5.59
CA LEU A 365 -16.38 6.98 5.55
C LEU A 365 -16.73 7.39 4.11
N GLY A 366 -15.82 7.16 3.15
CA GLY A 366 -16.07 7.45 1.74
C GLY A 366 -17.28 6.70 1.21
N SER A 367 -17.40 5.42 1.52
CA SER A 367 -18.54 4.59 1.10
C SER A 367 -19.86 5.01 1.75
N VAL A 368 -19.84 5.35 3.05
CA VAL A 368 -21.02 5.90 3.75
C VAL A 368 -21.43 7.24 3.14
N ILE A 369 -20.47 8.14 2.92
CA ILE A 369 -20.76 9.46 2.33
C ILE A 369 -21.27 9.32 0.90
N LEU A 370 -20.71 8.39 0.10
CA LEU A 370 -21.22 8.14 -1.25
C LEU A 370 -22.68 7.71 -1.22
N GLU A 371 -23.06 6.82 -0.29
CA GLU A 371 -24.43 6.30 -0.15
C GLU A 371 -25.45 7.40 0.22
N PHE A 372 -25.09 8.31 1.15
CA PHE A 372 -26.01 9.29 1.69
C PHE A 372 -25.91 10.69 1.07
N ALA A 373 -24.75 11.08 0.55
CA ALA A 373 -24.46 12.43 0.04
C ALA A 373 -23.92 12.45 -1.39
N GLY A 374 -23.82 11.27 -2.03
CA GLY A 374 -23.32 11.14 -3.40
C GLY A 374 -21.84 11.52 -3.56
N TRP A 375 -21.41 11.60 -4.82
CA TRP A 375 -20.01 11.87 -5.15
C TRP A 375 -19.50 13.24 -4.67
N GLN A 376 -20.35 14.27 -4.70
CA GLN A 376 -19.95 15.60 -4.22
C GLN A 376 -19.62 15.58 -2.71
N GLY A 377 -20.36 14.80 -1.92
CA GLY A 377 -20.02 14.58 -0.50
C GLY A 377 -18.65 13.92 -0.35
N VAL A 378 -18.33 12.94 -1.18
CA VAL A 378 -17.00 12.31 -1.19
C VAL A 378 -15.93 13.36 -1.52
N VAL A 379 -16.11 14.19 -2.56
CA VAL A 379 -15.15 15.25 -2.94
C VAL A 379 -14.91 16.24 -1.80
N VAL A 380 -15.95 16.60 -1.03
CA VAL A 380 -15.78 17.42 0.19
C VAL A 380 -14.86 16.72 1.17
N MET A 381 -15.09 15.44 1.46
CA MET A 381 -14.26 14.66 2.37
C MET A 381 -12.80 14.59 1.90
N LEU A 382 -12.57 14.30 0.61
CA LEU A 382 -11.21 14.24 0.03
C LEU A 382 -10.48 15.57 0.26
N THR A 383 -11.15 16.67 -0.04
CA THR A 383 -10.58 18.01 0.06
C THR A 383 -10.30 18.40 1.52
N LEU A 384 -11.21 18.07 2.45
CA LEU A 384 -10.99 18.32 3.88
C LEU A 384 -9.81 17.49 4.43
N ALA A 385 -9.69 16.25 4.03
CA ALA A 385 -8.56 15.39 4.40
C ALA A 385 -7.24 15.96 3.87
N GLY A 386 -7.21 16.40 2.61
CA GLY A 386 -6.06 17.09 2.03
C GLY A 386 -5.70 18.39 2.77
N LEU A 387 -6.68 19.23 3.03
CA LEU A 387 -6.49 20.48 3.83
C LEU A 387 -5.93 20.18 5.22
N GLY A 388 -6.47 19.17 5.90
CA GLY A 388 -5.95 18.73 7.19
C GLY A 388 -4.47 18.35 7.14
N SER A 389 -4.07 17.56 6.12
CA SER A 389 -2.68 17.20 5.89
C SER A 389 -1.81 18.43 5.62
N MET A 390 -2.30 19.34 4.78
CA MET A 390 -1.62 20.61 4.47
C MET A 390 -1.41 21.45 5.72
N VAL A 391 -2.42 21.61 6.56
CA VAL A 391 -2.33 22.35 7.83
C VAL A 391 -1.26 21.74 8.74
N VAL A 392 -1.26 20.41 8.93
CA VAL A 392 -0.25 19.71 9.73
C VAL A 392 1.18 20.00 9.25
N ARG A 393 1.39 20.09 7.92
CA ARG A 393 2.73 20.34 7.35
C ARG A 393 3.10 21.83 7.36
N TRP A 394 2.16 22.74 7.17
CA TRP A 394 2.45 24.18 7.14
C TRP A 394 2.61 24.77 8.56
N MET A 395 1.88 24.27 9.54
CA MET A 395 2.05 24.69 10.95
C MET A 395 3.41 24.25 11.54
N SER A 396 4.10 23.31 10.93
CA SER A 396 5.43 22.86 11.35
C SER A 396 6.51 23.95 11.31
N LYS A 397 6.27 25.06 10.61
CA LYS A 397 7.24 26.15 10.44
C LYS A 397 7.44 27.04 11.68
N LYS A 398 6.54 26.95 12.68
CA LYS A 398 6.52 27.88 13.84
C LYS A 398 7.30 27.37 15.07
N LEU A 399 7.98 26.23 15.02
CA LEU A 399 8.57 25.57 16.19
C LEU A 399 10.08 25.31 16.08
N HIS A 400 10.79 26.03 15.22
CA HIS A 400 12.26 26.14 15.32
C HIS A 400 12.59 27.53 15.81
N PRO A 401 13.21 27.66 17.02
CA PRO A 401 13.87 28.88 17.44
C PRO A 401 15.08 29.14 16.58
#